data_ee7171f598fab2b52b91486ca8af20ae
#
_entry.id   ee7171f598fab2b52b91486ca8af20ae
#
_cell.length_a   1.000
_cell.length_b   1.000
_cell.length_c   1.000
_cell.angle_alpha   90.00
_cell.angle_beta   90.00
_cell.angle_gamma   90.00
#
_symmetry.space_group_name_H-M   'P 1'
#
loop_
_entity.id
_entity.type
_entity.pdbx_description
1 polymer ?
#
loop_
_entity_poly.entity_id
_entity_poly.type
_entity_poly.pdbx_seq_one_letter_code
_entity_poly.pdbx_strand_id
1 'polypeptide(L)'
;MSTPLDKIKKAYNSPPWWYDIRGFFILIFSYRSSLREQIRFFGVNMGNKHLEVAIGSGTLTCLELFWRRINKLPNVEIIGVDYAIPMLNGAIKRFRKNPNVKLYHTDVAKMPFKDNEFNTVNVANAMHCFPDIDMALLEIWRVTQPRGTLAANILLYPGTGSYTLKKLAEFINTWGMRKGILYSPYKKQDIRQRIIQAGWFIEYERVKGNTYNVLARKIK
;
A
#
# COMPACT_ATOMS: atom_id res chain seq x y z
N MET A 1 22.00 12.29 13.35
CA MET A 1 21.75 11.20 12.36
C MET A 1 20.33 11.35 11.87
N SER A 2 20.07 11.29 10.55
CA SER A 2 18.69 11.33 10.01
C SER A 2 17.96 10.03 10.36
N THR A 3 16.71 10.16 10.83
CA THR A 3 15.86 9.01 11.13
C THR A 3 15.47 8.26 9.85
N PRO A 4 15.06 6.98 9.90
CA PRO A 4 14.52 6.27 8.74
C PRO A 4 13.36 7.02 8.08
N LEU A 5 12.49 7.65 8.86
CA LEU A 5 11.38 8.48 8.39
C LEU A 5 11.85 9.72 7.62
N ASP A 6 12.93 10.37 8.04
CA ASP A 6 13.50 11.53 7.32
C ASP A 6 14.03 11.13 5.94
N LYS A 7 14.60 9.93 5.82
CA LYS A 7 15.06 9.39 4.52
C LYS A 7 13.87 9.18 3.57
N ILE A 8 12.78 8.60 4.06
CA ILE A 8 11.55 8.42 3.29
C ILE A 8 10.99 9.79 2.87
N LYS A 9 10.84 10.73 3.80
CA LYS A 9 10.37 12.09 3.51
C LYS A 9 11.19 12.76 2.40
N LYS A 10 12.52 12.62 2.43
CA LYS A 10 13.41 13.15 1.38
C LYS A 10 13.25 12.45 0.04
N ALA A 11 13.08 11.13 0.05
CA ALA A 11 12.94 10.32 -1.16
C ALA A 11 11.63 10.61 -1.94
N TYR A 12 10.59 10.95 -1.20
CA TYR A 12 9.26 11.29 -1.77
C TYR A 12 9.04 12.79 -1.97
N ASN A 13 10.08 13.61 -1.87
CA ASN A 13 10.02 15.06 -2.12
C ASN A 13 10.08 15.43 -3.63
N SER A 14 9.51 14.58 -4.48
CA SER A 14 9.38 14.82 -5.92
C SER A 14 7.95 15.22 -6.29
N PRO A 15 7.73 15.93 -7.42
CA PRO A 15 6.39 16.23 -7.87
C PRO A 15 5.52 14.99 -8.01
N PRO A 16 4.23 15.01 -7.62
CA PRO A 16 3.34 13.84 -7.66
C PRO A 16 3.26 13.16 -9.03
N TRP A 17 3.20 13.92 -10.13
CA TRP A 17 3.14 13.38 -11.48
C TRP A 17 4.39 12.57 -11.86
N TRP A 18 5.58 13.00 -11.40
CA TRP A 18 6.82 12.27 -11.63
C TRP A 18 6.85 10.96 -10.83
N TYR A 19 6.31 11.01 -9.61
CA TYR A 19 6.13 9.83 -8.78
C TYR A 19 5.21 8.80 -9.45
N ASP A 20 4.08 9.24 -10.02
CA ASP A 20 3.13 8.35 -10.71
C ASP A 20 3.79 7.65 -11.91
N ILE A 21 4.55 8.39 -12.73
CA ILE A 21 5.32 7.82 -13.85
C ILE A 21 6.35 6.81 -13.35
N ARG A 22 7.16 7.18 -12.37
CA ARG A 22 8.17 6.29 -11.78
C ARG A 22 7.51 5.07 -11.14
N GLY A 23 6.42 5.25 -10.42
CA GLY A 23 5.65 4.17 -9.81
C GLY A 23 5.13 3.17 -10.84
N PHE A 24 4.67 3.64 -11.99
CA PHE A 24 4.25 2.79 -13.10
C PHE A 24 5.40 1.92 -13.65
N PHE A 25 6.58 2.50 -13.84
CA PHE A 25 7.76 1.72 -14.25
C PHE A 25 8.19 0.69 -13.19
N ILE A 26 8.19 1.07 -11.91
CA ILE A 26 8.47 0.15 -10.81
C ILE A 26 7.44 -0.99 -10.78
N LEU A 27 6.16 -0.68 -10.98
CA LEU A 27 5.10 -1.67 -11.03
C LEU A 27 5.31 -2.72 -12.14
N ILE A 28 5.71 -2.28 -13.33
CA ILE A 28 5.92 -3.17 -14.47
C ILE A 28 7.21 -3.98 -14.31
N PHE A 29 8.33 -3.33 -14.01
CA PHE A 29 9.65 -3.96 -14.08
C PHE A 29 10.11 -4.58 -12.77
N SER A 30 9.81 -3.97 -11.62
CA SER A 30 10.18 -4.50 -10.31
C SER A 30 9.13 -5.45 -9.76
N TYR A 31 7.89 -5.03 -9.66
CA TYR A 31 6.77 -5.87 -9.19
C TYR A 31 6.35 -6.92 -10.20
N ARG A 32 6.47 -6.63 -11.50
CA ARG A 32 5.93 -7.47 -12.59
C ARG A 32 4.45 -7.79 -12.38
N SER A 33 3.69 -6.76 -12.01
CA SER A 33 2.28 -6.81 -11.69
C SER A 33 1.47 -5.99 -12.69
N SER A 34 0.18 -6.31 -12.83
CA SER A 34 -0.75 -5.62 -13.70
C SER A 34 -1.53 -4.56 -12.92
N LEU A 35 -1.54 -3.32 -13.41
CA LEU A 35 -2.35 -2.24 -12.84
C LEU A 35 -3.84 -2.61 -12.80
N ARG A 36 -4.36 -3.25 -13.85
CA ARG A 36 -5.75 -3.70 -13.92
C ARG A 36 -6.10 -4.70 -12.81
N GLU A 37 -5.18 -5.62 -12.51
CA GLU A 37 -5.37 -6.61 -11.45
C GLU A 37 -5.34 -5.94 -10.08
N GLN A 38 -4.45 -4.97 -9.87
CA GLN A 38 -4.39 -4.20 -8.62
C GLN A 38 -5.68 -3.42 -8.40
N ILE A 39 -6.14 -2.67 -9.42
CA ILE A 39 -7.39 -1.91 -9.35
C ILE A 39 -8.56 -2.83 -8.95
N ARG A 40 -8.65 -4.01 -9.55
CA ARG A 40 -9.71 -4.98 -9.23
C ARG A 40 -9.53 -5.53 -7.81
N PHE A 41 -8.33 -5.98 -7.46
CA PHE A 41 -8.03 -6.59 -6.16
C PHE A 41 -8.37 -5.65 -5.00
N PHE A 42 -7.90 -4.41 -5.05
CA PHE A 42 -8.16 -3.42 -4.01
C PHE A 42 -9.59 -2.87 -4.08
N GLY A 43 -10.08 -2.56 -5.29
CA GLY A 43 -11.41 -2.01 -5.48
C GLY A 43 -12.55 -2.91 -5.00
N VAL A 44 -12.41 -4.24 -5.07
CA VAL A 44 -13.40 -5.19 -4.52
C VAL A 44 -13.39 -5.18 -3.00
N ASN A 45 -12.24 -4.96 -2.37
CA ASN A 45 -12.09 -5.06 -0.92
C ASN A 45 -12.51 -3.80 -0.13
N MET A 46 -12.96 -2.75 -0.80
CA MET A 46 -13.41 -1.53 -0.12
C MET A 46 -14.82 -1.73 0.46
N GLY A 47 -14.93 -1.70 1.78
CA GLY A 47 -16.20 -1.69 2.53
C GLY A 47 -16.70 -0.27 2.83
N ASN A 48 -17.76 -0.15 3.65
CA ASN A 48 -18.44 1.13 3.90
C ASN A 48 -17.52 2.22 4.45
N LYS A 49 -16.73 1.92 5.48
CA LYS A 49 -15.73 2.82 6.07
C LYS A 49 -14.35 2.22 5.84
N HIS A 50 -13.63 2.78 4.89
CA HIS A 50 -12.41 2.24 4.34
C HIS A 50 -11.18 3.09 4.66
N LEU A 51 -10.06 2.43 4.99
CA LEU A 51 -8.78 3.07 5.22
C LEU A 51 -7.80 2.73 4.09
N GLU A 52 -7.29 3.75 3.40
CA GLU A 52 -6.16 3.65 2.47
C GLU A 52 -4.86 4.05 3.18
N VAL A 53 -4.02 3.09 3.47
CA VAL A 53 -2.71 3.31 4.11
C VAL A 53 -1.66 3.57 3.06
N ALA A 54 -0.89 4.66 3.26
CA ALA A 54 0.09 5.17 2.29
C ALA A 54 -0.56 5.45 0.92
N ILE A 55 -1.64 6.24 0.92
CA ILE A 55 -2.44 6.57 -0.27
C ILE A 55 -1.63 7.22 -1.40
N GLY A 56 -0.46 7.79 -1.08
CA GLY A 56 0.40 8.47 -2.04
C GLY A 56 -0.28 9.70 -2.67
N SER A 57 -0.17 9.82 -3.99
CA SER A 57 -0.87 10.85 -4.78
C SER A 57 -2.36 10.57 -5.00
N GLY A 58 -2.86 9.42 -4.50
CA GLY A 58 -4.25 8.98 -4.66
C GLY A 58 -4.59 8.47 -6.07
N THR A 59 -3.61 8.25 -6.94
CA THR A 59 -3.85 7.82 -8.34
C THR A 59 -4.51 6.45 -8.38
N LEU A 60 -3.99 5.47 -7.64
CA LEU A 60 -4.55 4.12 -7.62
C LEU A 60 -5.97 4.13 -7.03
N THR A 61 -6.17 4.78 -5.89
CA THR A 61 -7.50 4.93 -5.25
C THR A 61 -8.52 5.60 -6.17
N CYS A 62 -8.08 6.61 -6.96
CA CYS A 62 -8.96 7.23 -7.96
C CYS A 62 -9.39 6.24 -9.05
N LEU A 63 -8.46 5.40 -9.54
CA LEU A 63 -8.75 4.36 -10.52
C LEU A 63 -9.66 3.26 -9.95
N GLU A 64 -9.48 2.90 -8.69
CA GLU A 64 -10.33 1.96 -7.96
C GLU A 64 -11.77 2.48 -7.82
N LEU A 65 -11.91 3.74 -7.41
CA LEU A 65 -13.23 4.39 -7.33
C LEU A 65 -13.92 4.47 -8.68
N PHE A 66 -13.17 4.80 -9.74
CA PHE A 66 -13.70 4.79 -11.11
C PHE A 66 -14.14 3.39 -11.54
N TRP A 67 -13.33 2.37 -11.27
CA TRP A 67 -13.66 0.98 -11.53
C TRP A 67 -14.89 0.53 -10.75
N ARG A 68 -14.99 0.87 -9.46
CA ARG A 68 -16.16 0.57 -8.62
C ARG A 68 -17.44 1.20 -9.17
N ARG A 69 -17.36 2.48 -9.62
CA ARG A 69 -18.49 3.17 -10.23
C ARG A 69 -18.99 2.49 -11.49
N ILE A 70 -18.10 2.07 -12.39
CA ILE A 70 -18.45 1.34 -13.61
C ILE A 70 -19.12 0.00 -13.27
N ASN A 71 -18.63 -0.69 -12.24
CA ASN A 71 -19.19 -1.97 -11.81
C ASN A 71 -20.38 -1.83 -10.84
N LYS A 72 -20.92 -0.63 -10.66
CA LYS A 72 -22.08 -0.32 -9.81
C LYS A 72 -21.94 -0.81 -8.37
N LEU A 73 -20.72 -0.82 -7.83
CA LEU A 73 -20.47 -1.17 -6.44
C LEU A 73 -20.89 -0.02 -5.52
N PRO A 74 -21.28 -0.31 -4.25
CA PRO A 74 -21.72 0.70 -3.29
C PRO A 74 -20.68 1.80 -3.07
N ASN A 75 -21.14 3.01 -2.73
CA ASN A 75 -20.26 4.10 -2.32
C ASN A 75 -19.52 3.72 -1.04
N VAL A 76 -18.32 4.29 -0.88
CA VAL A 76 -17.46 4.07 0.28
C VAL A 76 -17.04 5.41 0.88
N GLU A 77 -16.95 5.48 2.21
CA GLU A 77 -16.25 6.56 2.90
C GLU A 77 -14.78 6.16 3.01
N ILE A 78 -13.89 6.97 2.46
CA ILE A 78 -12.45 6.71 2.44
C ILE A 78 -11.74 7.67 3.38
N ILE A 79 -10.95 7.09 4.27
CA ILE A 79 -9.91 7.80 5.01
C ILE A 79 -8.59 7.40 4.37
N GLY A 80 -7.85 8.36 3.82
CA GLY A 80 -6.52 8.14 3.26
C GLY A 80 -5.45 8.71 4.18
N VAL A 81 -4.39 7.93 4.43
CA VAL A 81 -3.26 8.39 5.23
C VAL A 81 -1.96 8.30 4.44
N ASP A 82 -1.08 9.28 4.62
CA ASP A 82 0.28 9.24 4.09
C ASP A 82 1.24 10.04 4.96
N TYR A 83 2.48 9.61 5.04
CA TYR A 83 3.54 10.32 5.76
C TYR A 83 4.27 11.34 4.88
N ALA A 84 4.28 11.13 3.57
CA ALA A 84 4.96 12.00 2.60
C ALA A 84 4.05 13.18 2.20
N ILE A 85 4.29 14.36 2.79
CA ILE A 85 3.49 15.57 2.53
C ILE A 85 3.34 15.88 1.03
N PRO A 86 4.37 15.82 0.17
CA PRO A 86 4.20 16.10 -1.27
C PRO A 86 3.23 15.13 -1.94
N MET A 87 3.24 13.86 -1.54
CA MET A 87 2.32 12.84 -2.05
C MET A 87 0.90 13.12 -1.57
N LEU A 88 0.72 13.35 -0.27
CA LEU A 88 -0.56 13.70 0.33
C LEU A 88 -1.18 14.96 -0.31
N ASN A 89 -0.38 15.98 -0.59
CA ASN A 89 -0.83 17.18 -1.31
C ASN A 89 -1.35 16.86 -2.71
N GLY A 90 -0.76 15.87 -3.39
CA GLY A 90 -1.27 15.34 -4.65
C GLY A 90 -2.66 14.71 -4.49
N ALA A 91 -2.85 13.89 -3.45
CA ALA A 91 -4.15 13.31 -3.12
C ALA A 91 -5.19 14.37 -2.74
N ILE A 92 -4.83 15.36 -1.92
CA ILE A 92 -5.71 16.48 -1.55
C ILE A 92 -6.21 17.21 -2.80
N LYS A 93 -5.31 17.54 -3.73
CA LYS A 93 -5.67 18.18 -5.00
C LYS A 93 -6.60 17.28 -5.84
N ARG A 94 -6.33 15.98 -5.89
CA ARG A 94 -7.09 15.00 -6.67
C ARG A 94 -8.52 14.83 -6.14
N PHE A 95 -8.67 14.71 -4.83
CA PHE A 95 -9.96 14.42 -4.18
C PHE A 95 -10.69 15.66 -3.67
N ARG A 96 -10.25 16.88 -3.96
CA ARG A 96 -10.82 18.15 -3.47
C ARG A 96 -12.34 18.31 -3.67
N LYS A 97 -12.90 17.63 -4.68
CA LYS A 97 -14.33 17.65 -5.01
C LYS A 97 -15.07 16.38 -4.57
N ASN A 98 -14.40 15.45 -3.90
CA ASN A 98 -15.03 14.21 -3.44
C ASN A 98 -15.23 14.26 -1.91
N PRO A 99 -16.46 14.53 -1.43
CA PRO A 99 -16.72 14.66 0.00
C PRO A 99 -16.55 13.34 0.78
N ASN A 100 -16.54 12.20 0.08
CA ASN A 100 -16.40 10.89 0.71
C ASN A 100 -14.92 10.52 0.96
N VAL A 101 -13.96 11.38 0.60
CA VAL A 101 -12.52 11.13 0.83
C VAL A 101 -11.96 12.16 1.79
N LYS A 102 -11.49 11.72 2.94
CA LYS A 102 -10.78 12.53 3.93
C LYS A 102 -9.33 12.08 4.01
N LEU A 103 -8.40 13.02 4.15
CA LEU A 103 -6.96 12.76 4.06
C LEU A 103 -6.24 13.27 5.31
N TYR A 104 -5.35 12.45 5.85
CA TYR A 104 -4.58 12.75 7.06
C TYR A 104 -3.08 12.53 6.85
N HIS A 105 -2.28 13.47 7.32
CA HIS A 105 -0.83 13.33 7.43
C HIS A 105 -0.50 12.61 8.72
N THR A 106 -0.06 11.36 8.64
CA THR A 106 0.28 10.56 9.82
C THR A 106 1.25 9.42 9.50
N ASP A 107 1.93 8.92 10.52
CA ASP A 107 2.69 7.68 10.46
C ASP A 107 1.73 6.48 10.62
N VAL A 108 1.90 5.48 9.77
CA VAL A 108 1.11 4.24 9.82
C VAL A 108 1.30 3.49 11.14
N ALA A 109 2.47 3.60 11.77
CA ALA A 109 2.75 2.95 13.05
C ALA A 109 2.06 3.64 14.24
N LYS A 110 1.46 4.83 14.04
CA LYS A 110 0.76 5.59 15.08
C LYS A 110 -0.32 6.48 14.46
N MET A 111 -1.45 5.91 14.12
CA MET A 111 -2.56 6.63 13.49
C MET A 111 -3.53 7.24 14.53
N PRO A 112 -4.07 8.45 14.29
CA PRO A 112 -4.96 9.15 15.23
C PRO A 112 -6.40 8.65 15.15
N PHE A 113 -6.58 7.34 15.03
CA PHE A 113 -7.91 6.70 14.91
C PHE A 113 -8.20 5.83 16.12
N LYS A 114 -9.51 5.62 16.37
CA LYS A 114 -9.98 4.75 17.44
C LYS A 114 -9.73 3.27 17.09
N ASP A 115 -9.73 2.44 18.11
CA ASP A 115 -9.75 0.99 17.94
C ASP A 115 -11.01 0.59 17.17
N ASN A 116 -10.88 -0.39 16.27
CA ASN A 116 -12.01 -0.97 15.55
C ASN A 116 -12.82 0.07 14.75
N GLU A 117 -12.16 1.01 14.10
CA GLU A 117 -12.83 2.11 13.39
C GLU A 117 -13.20 1.75 11.95
N PHE A 118 -12.41 0.92 11.27
CA PHE A 118 -12.54 0.65 9.82
C PHE A 118 -13.03 -0.76 9.51
N ASN A 119 -13.95 -0.88 8.55
CA ASN A 119 -14.40 -2.19 8.06
C ASN A 119 -13.33 -2.87 7.21
N THR A 120 -12.60 -2.10 6.41
CA THR A 120 -11.61 -2.60 5.46
C THR A 120 -10.41 -1.67 5.38
N VAL A 121 -9.23 -2.25 5.16
CA VAL A 121 -7.97 -1.52 5.00
C VAL A 121 -7.26 -2.01 3.76
N ASN A 122 -6.77 -1.08 2.94
CA ASN A 122 -5.87 -1.37 1.83
C ASN A 122 -4.46 -0.83 2.12
N VAL A 123 -3.44 -1.59 1.72
CA VAL A 123 -2.04 -1.16 1.70
C VAL A 123 -1.46 -1.51 0.33
N ALA A 124 -1.54 -0.56 -0.58
CA ALA A 124 -1.12 -0.77 -1.96
C ALA A 124 0.32 -0.30 -2.21
N ASN A 125 1.19 -1.22 -2.60
CA ASN A 125 2.58 -0.94 -3.00
C ASN A 125 3.40 -0.15 -1.96
N ALA A 126 3.17 -0.37 -0.65
CA ALA A 126 3.76 0.48 0.38
C ALA A 126 4.48 -0.27 1.53
N MET A 127 4.10 -1.50 1.87
CA MET A 127 4.67 -2.19 3.05
C MET A 127 6.20 -2.29 3.04
N HIS A 128 6.81 -2.39 1.85
CA HIS A 128 8.27 -2.40 1.67
C HIS A 128 8.94 -1.03 1.94
N CYS A 129 8.14 0.01 2.17
CA CYS A 129 8.62 1.35 2.55
C CYS A 129 8.51 1.62 4.06
N PHE A 130 7.83 0.76 4.82
CA PHE A 130 7.65 0.98 6.26
C PHE A 130 8.92 0.64 7.03
N PRO A 131 9.45 1.58 7.84
CA PRO A 131 10.64 1.34 8.64
C PRO A 131 10.43 0.26 9.71
N ASP A 132 9.24 0.22 10.30
CA ASP A 132 8.80 -0.76 11.28
C ASP A 132 7.49 -1.41 10.81
N ILE A 133 7.63 -2.52 10.10
CA ILE A 133 6.49 -3.26 9.55
C ILE A 133 5.65 -3.92 10.65
N ASP A 134 6.27 -4.33 11.76
CA ASP A 134 5.57 -5.01 12.83
C ASP A 134 4.64 -4.04 13.58
N MET A 135 5.14 -2.85 13.92
CA MET A 135 4.33 -1.79 14.49
C MET A 135 3.23 -1.32 13.54
N ALA A 136 3.53 -1.21 12.24
CA ALA A 136 2.53 -0.84 11.24
C ALA A 136 1.40 -1.90 11.14
N LEU A 137 1.73 -3.19 11.11
CA LEU A 137 0.76 -4.27 11.06
C LEU A 137 -0.12 -4.34 12.33
N LEU A 138 0.46 -4.12 13.51
CA LEU A 138 -0.26 -4.06 14.78
C LEU A 138 -1.21 -2.85 14.81
N GLU A 139 -0.76 -1.69 14.34
CA GLU A 139 -1.58 -0.48 14.32
C GLU A 139 -2.72 -0.58 13.31
N ILE A 140 -2.47 -1.14 12.12
CA ILE A 140 -3.52 -1.46 11.14
C ILE A 140 -4.54 -2.44 11.75
N TRP A 141 -4.06 -3.46 12.47
CA TRP A 141 -4.92 -4.40 13.17
C TRP A 141 -5.77 -3.70 14.24
N ARG A 142 -5.18 -2.82 15.04
CA ARG A 142 -5.88 -2.08 16.10
C ARG A 142 -7.06 -1.28 15.55
N VAL A 143 -6.86 -0.54 14.47
CA VAL A 143 -7.88 0.34 13.88
C VAL A 143 -8.92 -0.41 13.04
N THR A 144 -8.66 -1.66 12.68
CA THR A 144 -9.61 -2.49 11.90
C THR A 144 -10.62 -3.14 12.83
N GLN A 145 -11.90 -3.16 12.42
CA GLN A 145 -12.99 -3.78 13.17
C GLN A 145 -12.81 -5.32 13.24
N PRO A 146 -13.38 -5.98 14.25
CA PRO A 146 -13.56 -7.43 14.23
C PRO A 146 -14.25 -7.86 12.93
N ARG A 147 -13.76 -8.91 12.31
CA ARG A 147 -14.15 -9.40 10.97
C ARG A 147 -13.80 -8.47 9.81
N GLY A 148 -13.17 -7.32 10.07
CA GLY A 148 -12.65 -6.44 9.03
C GLY A 148 -11.48 -7.05 8.28
N THR A 149 -11.17 -6.52 7.10
CA THR A 149 -10.17 -7.08 6.18
C THR A 149 -9.03 -6.13 5.90
N LEU A 150 -7.84 -6.72 5.73
CA LEU A 150 -6.65 -6.08 5.19
C LEU A 150 -6.36 -6.67 3.81
N ALA A 151 -6.38 -5.85 2.76
CA ALA A 151 -5.83 -6.21 1.46
C ALA A 151 -4.47 -5.52 1.27
N ALA A 152 -3.47 -6.30 0.90
CA ALA A 152 -2.14 -5.74 0.65
C ALA A 152 -1.47 -6.43 -0.53
N ASN A 153 -0.61 -5.66 -1.23
CA ASN A 153 0.36 -6.22 -2.15
C ASN A 153 1.77 -5.79 -1.73
N ILE A 154 2.67 -6.75 -1.71
CA ILE A 154 3.96 -6.63 -1.07
C ILE A 154 5.05 -7.00 -2.06
N LEU A 155 6.07 -6.14 -2.19
CA LEU A 155 7.21 -6.41 -3.04
C LEU A 155 8.08 -7.50 -2.42
N LEU A 156 8.31 -8.57 -3.18
CA LEU A 156 9.23 -9.63 -2.84
C LEU A 156 10.59 -9.44 -3.49
N TYR A 157 11.63 -10.08 -2.93
CA TYR A 157 12.89 -10.25 -3.65
C TYR A 157 12.65 -10.93 -5.00
N PRO A 158 13.35 -10.48 -6.07
CA PRO A 158 13.18 -11.07 -7.40
C PRO A 158 13.53 -12.55 -7.41
N GLY A 159 12.52 -13.39 -7.61
CA GLY A 159 12.65 -14.85 -7.62
C GLY A 159 12.21 -15.53 -8.91
N THR A 160 11.41 -14.82 -9.75
CA THR A 160 10.76 -15.37 -10.93
C THR A 160 11.20 -14.67 -12.23
N GLY A 161 11.16 -15.39 -13.34
CA GLY A 161 11.45 -14.88 -14.69
C GLY A 161 12.83 -15.24 -15.23
N SER A 162 13.14 -14.77 -16.45
CA SER A 162 14.43 -14.96 -17.08
C SER A 162 15.54 -14.27 -16.28
N TYR A 163 16.77 -14.71 -16.46
CA TYR A 163 17.94 -14.13 -15.80
C TYR A 163 18.04 -12.61 -15.98
N THR A 164 17.80 -12.13 -17.19
CA THR A 164 17.86 -10.69 -17.53
C THR A 164 16.79 -9.88 -16.78
N LEU A 165 15.55 -10.38 -16.72
CA LEU A 165 14.45 -9.72 -15.98
C LEU A 165 14.69 -9.72 -14.47
N LYS A 166 15.28 -10.79 -13.94
CA LYS A 166 15.66 -10.87 -12.52
C LYS A 166 16.73 -9.82 -12.21
N LYS A 167 17.79 -9.74 -13.01
CA LYS A 167 18.87 -8.73 -12.86
C LYS A 167 18.35 -7.30 -12.96
N LEU A 168 17.44 -7.03 -13.88
CA LEU A 168 16.81 -5.72 -14.00
C LEU A 168 16.00 -5.36 -12.73
N ALA A 169 15.20 -6.28 -12.21
CA ALA A 169 14.45 -6.06 -10.97
C ALA A 169 15.37 -5.87 -9.76
N GLU A 170 16.45 -6.65 -9.64
CA GLU A 170 17.49 -6.48 -8.62
C GLU A 170 18.15 -5.10 -8.70
N PHE A 171 18.49 -4.65 -9.91
CA PHE A 171 19.06 -3.32 -10.14
C PHE A 171 18.10 -2.20 -9.69
N ILE A 172 16.82 -2.28 -10.11
CA ILE A 172 15.80 -1.31 -9.74
C ILE A 172 15.60 -1.27 -8.21
N ASN A 173 15.53 -2.44 -7.56
CA ASN A 173 15.39 -2.53 -6.11
C ASN A 173 16.60 -1.93 -5.38
N THR A 174 17.82 -2.27 -5.81
CA THR A 174 19.06 -1.72 -5.24
C THR A 174 19.13 -0.20 -5.40
N TRP A 175 18.78 0.30 -6.58
CA TRP A 175 18.69 1.73 -6.83
C TRP A 175 17.61 2.39 -5.93
N GLY A 176 16.44 1.79 -5.80
CA GLY A 176 15.37 2.25 -4.93
C GLY A 176 15.78 2.33 -3.46
N MET A 177 16.47 1.29 -2.96
CA MET A 177 17.02 1.27 -1.60
C MET A 177 18.05 2.38 -1.38
N ARG A 178 18.99 2.58 -2.31
CA ARG A 178 20.01 3.65 -2.24
C ARG A 178 19.38 5.05 -2.23
N LYS A 179 18.25 5.23 -2.93
CA LYS A 179 17.51 6.51 -2.97
C LYS A 179 16.52 6.67 -1.82
N GLY A 180 16.36 5.68 -0.94
CA GLY A 180 15.41 5.71 0.17
C GLY A 180 13.93 5.58 -0.24
N ILE A 181 13.67 5.20 -1.51
CA ILE A 181 12.32 4.99 -2.05
C ILE A 181 11.76 3.64 -1.60
N LEU A 182 12.64 2.69 -1.41
CA LEU A 182 12.36 1.32 -0.99
C LEU A 182 13.23 1.04 0.23
N TYR A 183 12.60 0.59 1.33
CA TYR A 183 13.35 0.17 2.50
C TYR A 183 13.95 -1.22 2.29
N SER A 184 13.11 -2.23 2.03
CA SER A 184 13.55 -3.58 1.66
C SER A 184 12.42 -4.38 1.02
N PRO A 185 12.68 -5.17 -0.05
CA PRO A 185 11.79 -6.26 -0.44
C PRO A 185 11.73 -7.31 0.67
N TYR A 186 10.73 -8.18 0.63
CA TYR A 186 10.55 -9.25 1.60
C TYR A 186 10.76 -10.63 0.98
N LYS A 187 11.10 -11.63 1.80
CA LYS A 187 10.84 -13.03 1.49
C LYS A 187 9.37 -13.33 1.82
N LYS A 188 8.70 -14.11 0.96
CA LYS A 188 7.27 -14.43 1.16
C LYS A 188 7.00 -15.00 2.56
N GLN A 189 7.82 -15.95 3.00
CA GLN A 189 7.61 -16.61 4.29
C GLN A 189 7.74 -15.65 5.47
N ASP A 190 8.72 -14.75 5.43
CA ASP A 190 8.99 -13.80 6.51
C ASP A 190 7.81 -12.82 6.68
N ILE A 191 7.36 -12.20 5.59
CA ILE A 191 6.24 -11.24 5.68
C ILE A 191 4.91 -11.92 5.99
N ARG A 192 4.69 -13.14 5.47
CA ARG A 192 3.53 -13.95 5.80
C ARG A 192 3.45 -14.23 7.31
N GLN A 193 4.57 -14.61 7.91
CA GLN A 193 4.66 -14.87 9.34
C GLN A 193 4.39 -13.64 10.19
N ARG A 194 4.93 -12.47 9.81
CA ARG A 194 4.67 -11.19 10.48
C ARG A 194 3.19 -10.80 10.45
N ILE A 195 2.52 -10.99 9.30
CA ILE A 195 1.08 -10.76 9.18
C ILE A 195 0.30 -11.63 10.17
N ILE A 196 0.63 -12.92 10.25
CA ILE A 196 -0.02 -13.85 11.21
C ILE A 196 0.28 -13.48 12.65
N GLN A 197 1.53 -13.14 12.98
CA GLN A 197 1.94 -12.74 14.33
C GLN A 197 1.26 -11.45 14.80
N ALA A 198 0.93 -10.55 13.87
CA ALA A 198 0.15 -9.35 14.16
C ALA A 198 -1.37 -9.64 14.38
N GLY A 199 -1.80 -10.90 14.36
CA GLY A 199 -3.18 -11.30 14.65
C GLY A 199 -4.10 -11.47 13.45
N TRP A 200 -3.54 -11.40 12.23
CA TRP A 200 -4.31 -11.54 11.00
C TRP A 200 -4.47 -13.01 10.58
N PHE A 201 -5.66 -13.39 10.16
CA PHE A 201 -5.94 -14.67 9.50
C PHE A 201 -5.92 -14.46 7.97
N ILE A 202 -5.05 -15.17 7.27
CA ILE A 202 -4.92 -15.06 5.80
C ILE A 202 -6.01 -15.89 5.15
N GLU A 203 -6.95 -15.21 4.45
CA GLU A 203 -8.03 -15.85 3.69
C GLU A 203 -7.64 -16.15 2.24
N TYR A 204 -6.82 -15.29 1.66
CA TYR A 204 -6.34 -15.46 0.30
C TYR A 204 -4.90 -14.97 0.18
N GLU A 205 -4.10 -15.73 -0.53
CA GLU A 205 -2.73 -15.33 -0.86
C GLU A 205 -2.34 -15.81 -2.26
N ARG A 206 -1.63 -14.96 -2.99
CA ARG A 206 -1.11 -15.28 -4.33
C ARG A 206 0.18 -14.52 -4.60
N VAL A 207 1.16 -15.22 -5.17
CA VAL A 207 2.34 -14.58 -5.75
C VAL A 207 2.17 -14.49 -7.25
N LYS A 208 2.36 -13.28 -7.80
CA LYS A 208 2.42 -13.03 -9.24
C LYS A 208 3.58 -12.09 -9.55
N GLY A 209 4.47 -12.51 -10.42
CA GLY A 209 5.74 -11.82 -10.62
C GLY A 209 6.53 -11.78 -9.31
N ASN A 210 6.93 -10.59 -8.88
CA ASN A 210 7.58 -10.35 -7.60
C ASN A 210 6.63 -9.72 -6.57
N THR A 211 5.31 -9.89 -6.78
CA THR A 211 4.27 -9.34 -5.90
C THR A 211 3.59 -10.44 -5.12
N TYR A 212 3.54 -10.31 -3.82
CA TYR A 212 2.72 -11.12 -2.92
C TYR A 212 1.43 -10.36 -2.60
N ASN A 213 0.31 -10.84 -3.12
CA ASN A 213 -1.02 -10.31 -2.83
C ASN A 213 -1.63 -11.11 -1.70
N VAL A 214 -2.13 -10.45 -0.69
CA VAL A 214 -2.73 -11.05 0.50
C VAL A 214 -4.03 -10.33 0.85
N LEU A 215 -5.06 -11.12 1.15
CA LEU A 215 -6.27 -10.71 1.83
C LEU A 215 -6.30 -11.41 3.18
N ALA A 216 -6.33 -10.64 4.24
CA ALA A 216 -6.34 -11.16 5.59
C ALA A 216 -7.50 -10.57 6.39
N ARG A 217 -8.00 -11.31 7.38
CA ARG A 217 -9.14 -10.93 8.23
C ARG A 217 -8.73 -10.84 9.68
N LYS A 218 -9.25 -9.83 10.37
CA LYS A 218 -9.21 -9.75 11.84
C LYS A 218 -10.30 -10.66 12.41
N ILE A 219 -9.91 -11.68 13.19
CA ILE A 219 -10.89 -12.65 13.72
C ILE A 219 -11.61 -12.12 14.96
N LYS A 220 -10.87 -11.41 15.85
CA LYS A 220 -11.39 -10.88 17.12
C LYS A 220 -11.19 -9.39 17.25
#